data_e36b5da9d3962eb12548417691570c13
#
_entry.id   e36b5da9d3962eb12548417691570c13
#
_cell.length_a   1.000
_cell.length_b   1.000
_cell.length_c   1.000
_cell.angle_alpha   90.00
_cell.angle_beta   90.00
_cell.angle_gamma   90.00
#
_symmetry.space_group_name_H-M   'P 1'
#
loop_
_entity.id
_entity.type
_entity.pdbx_description
1 polymer ?
#
loop_
_entity_poly.entity_id
_entity_poly.type
_entity_poly.pdbx_seq_one_letter_code
_entity_poly.pdbx_strand_id
1 'polypeptide(L)'
;ETGLQSCGIEIPLNYAETTELTFDGGKEAMQRLLKAKVPPSAVCCISDVVAIGAMQALREKGIRPGQEISIIGYDGLELGAWLDPPLTTMHQPLKLAGEKLAQMLLNIVESGSLPLNNQELVRASLVRRETANAPLSTWPPIRKDSGKP
;
A
#
# COMPACT_ATOMS: atom_id res chain seq x y z
N GLU A 1 4.59 10.20 0.99
CA GLU A 1 4.27 11.62 0.76
C GLU A 1 4.96 12.17 -0.49
N THR A 2 6.27 11.97 -0.63
CA THR A 2 7.06 12.52 -1.76
C THR A 2 6.56 12.11 -3.16
N GLY A 3 6.07 10.87 -3.34
CA GLY A 3 5.56 10.41 -4.63
C GLY A 3 4.28 11.10 -5.07
N LEU A 4 3.35 11.36 -4.15
CA LEU A 4 2.11 12.08 -4.44
C LEU A 4 2.36 13.58 -4.59
N GLN A 5 3.24 14.14 -3.78
CA GLN A 5 3.65 15.54 -3.89
C GLN A 5 4.29 15.86 -5.24
N SER A 6 5.12 14.96 -5.78
CA SER A 6 5.69 15.13 -7.12
C SER A 6 4.64 15.15 -8.24
N CYS A 7 3.45 14.59 -7.98
CA CYS A 7 2.29 14.65 -8.87
C CYS A 7 1.33 15.82 -8.55
N GLY A 8 1.71 16.71 -7.63
CA GLY A 8 0.86 17.82 -7.20
C GLY A 8 -0.35 17.40 -6.37
N ILE A 9 -0.28 16.22 -5.75
CA ILE A 9 -1.35 15.68 -4.89
C ILE A 9 -0.94 15.87 -3.43
N GLU A 10 -1.73 16.64 -2.69
CA GLU A 10 -1.62 16.76 -1.24
C GLU A 10 -2.59 15.81 -0.56
N ILE A 11 -2.11 15.07 0.44
CA ILE A 11 -2.96 14.22 1.26
C ILE A 11 -3.38 15.01 2.49
N PRO A 12 -4.68 15.28 2.70
CA PRO A 12 -5.16 15.88 3.93
C PRO A 12 -4.83 14.96 5.13
N LEU A 13 -4.49 15.54 6.28
CA LEU A 13 -4.09 14.81 7.49
C LEU A 13 -5.12 13.75 7.95
N ASN A 14 -6.39 14.00 7.72
CA ASN A 14 -7.48 13.08 8.07
C ASN A 14 -7.63 11.86 7.14
N TYR A 15 -6.77 11.72 6.13
CA TYR A 15 -6.70 10.53 5.26
C TYR A 15 -5.51 9.63 5.57
N ALA A 16 -4.72 9.96 6.60
CA ALA A 16 -3.67 9.10 7.11
C ALA A 16 -4.16 8.40 8.38
N GLU A 17 -4.34 7.09 8.31
CA GLU A 17 -4.79 6.27 9.43
C GLU A 17 -3.64 5.43 9.98
N THR A 18 -3.52 5.39 11.30
CA THR A 18 -2.62 4.47 11.99
C THR A 18 -3.38 3.23 12.38
N THR A 19 -2.80 2.05 12.15
CA THR A 19 -3.44 0.77 12.45
C THR A 19 -2.43 -0.30 12.83
N GLU A 20 -2.87 -1.35 13.48
CA GLU A 20 -2.10 -2.57 13.65
C GLU A 20 -1.94 -3.32 12.32
N LEU A 21 -0.85 -4.07 12.17
CA LEU A 21 -0.57 -4.89 10.99
C LEU A 21 -1.37 -6.20 11.02
N THR A 22 -2.70 -6.07 11.09
CA THR A 22 -3.66 -7.18 11.16
C THR A 22 -4.80 -6.96 10.16
N PHE A 23 -5.55 -8.02 9.86
CA PHE A 23 -6.76 -7.92 9.05
C PHE A 23 -7.80 -7.01 9.73
N ASP A 24 -8.01 -7.17 11.03
CA ASP A 24 -8.98 -6.36 11.78
C ASP A 24 -8.54 -4.90 11.83
N GLY A 25 -7.25 -4.64 12.05
CA GLY A 25 -6.70 -3.29 12.01
C GLY A 25 -6.95 -2.59 10.66
N GLY A 26 -6.70 -3.29 9.56
CA GLY A 26 -6.99 -2.79 8.22
C GLY A 26 -8.47 -2.51 7.98
N LYS A 27 -9.33 -3.40 8.47
CA LYS A 27 -10.79 -3.26 8.39
C LYS A 27 -11.26 -2.02 9.16
N GLU A 28 -10.83 -1.85 10.39
CA GLU A 28 -11.19 -0.71 11.23
C GLU A 28 -10.69 0.61 10.66
N ALA A 29 -9.44 0.66 10.18
CA ALA A 29 -8.89 1.85 9.55
C ALA A 29 -9.72 2.27 8.32
N MET A 30 -10.07 1.31 7.46
CA MET A 30 -10.93 1.59 6.30
C MET A 30 -12.32 2.07 6.70
N GLN A 31 -12.92 1.50 7.76
CA GLN A 31 -14.20 1.95 8.29
C GLN A 31 -14.14 3.40 8.80
N ARG A 32 -12.99 3.84 9.36
CA ARG A 32 -12.78 5.25 9.74
C ARG A 32 -12.67 6.15 8.53
N LEU A 33 -11.89 5.76 7.51
CA LEU A 33 -11.77 6.51 6.25
C LEU A 33 -13.11 6.69 5.54
N LEU A 34 -13.97 5.67 5.56
CA LEU A 34 -15.31 5.73 4.97
C LEU A 34 -16.27 6.68 5.69
N LYS A 35 -15.98 7.08 6.94
CA LYS A 35 -16.77 8.08 7.68
C LYS A 35 -16.39 9.52 7.32
N ALA A 36 -15.32 9.73 6.56
CA ALA A 36 -14.96 11.06 6.10
C ALA A 36 -16.09 11.69 5.26
N LYS A 37 -16.23 13.00 5.33
CA LYS A 37 -17.24 13.74 4.55
C LYS A 37 -17.12 13.47 3.03
N VAL A 38 -15.90 13.26 2.57
CA VAL A 38 -15.58 12.79 1.20
C VAL A 38 -14.66 11.59 1.37
N PRO A 39 -15.10 10.35 1.20
CA PRO A 39 -14.23 9.18 1.30
C PRO A 39 -13.11 9.21 0.24
N PRO A 40 -11.95 8.59 0.51
CA PRO A 40 -10.86 8.55 -0.48
C PRO A 40 -11.25 7.72 -1.70
N SER A 41 -10.78 8.10 -2.87
CA SER A 41 -10.91 7.30 -4.10
C SER A 41 -9.82 6.23 -4.26
N ALA A 42 -8.75 6.32 -3.48
CA ALA A 42 -7.67 5.34 -3.46
C ALA A 42 -7.04 5.26 -2.07
N VAL A 43 -6.61 4.07 -1.68
CA VAL A 43 -5.95 3.78 -0.41
C VAL A 43 -4.69 2.96 -0.65
N CYS A 44 -3.56 3.46 -0.14
CA CYS A 44 -2.32 2.72 -0.09
C CYS A 44 -2.16 2.10 1.31
N CYS A 45 -2.10 0.80 1.37
CA CYS A 45 -1.91 0.07 2.62
C CYS A 45 -0.44 -0.30 2.80
N ILE A 46 0.03 -0.26 4.06
CA ILE A 46 1.42 -0.55 4.42
C ILE A 46 1.77 -2.04 4.24
N SER A 47 0.77 -2.92 4.20
CA SER A 47 0.94 -4.36 3.96
C SER A 47 -0.27 -4.97 3.26
N ASP A 48 -0.10 -6.16 2.66
CA ASP A 48 -1.20 -6.91 2.05
C ASP A 48 -2.23 -7.37 3.09
N VAL A 49 -1.79 -7.66 4.32
CA VAL A 49 -2.68 -8.04 5.43
C VAL A 49 -3.65 -6.90 5.76
N VAL A 50 -3.14 -5.68 5.88
CA VAL A 50 -3.97 -4.48 6.09
C VAL A 50 -4.88 -4.22 4.89
N ALA A 51 -4.37 -4.40 3.65
CA ALA A 51 -5.16 -4.22 2.43
C ALA A 51 -6.34 -5.20 2.36
N ILE A 52 -6.15 -6.46 2.72
CA ILE A 52 -7.21 -7.48 2.76
C ILE A 52 -8.29 -7.09 3.77
N GLY A 53 -7.89 -6.61 4.95
CA GLY A 53 -8.84 -6.08 5.94
C GLY A 53 -9.64 -4.89 5.42
N ALA A 54 -8.98 -3.95 4.75
CA ALA A 54 -9.63 -2.80 4.12
C ALA A 54 -10.62 -3.24 3.04
N MET A 55 -10.27 -4.22 2.19
CA MET A 55 -11.17 -4.80 1.20
C MET A 55 -12.41 -5.42 1.84
N GLN A 56 -12.25 -6.08 2.99
CA GLN A 56 -13.38 -6.63 3.74
C GLN A 56 -14.35 -5.53 4.20
N ALA A 57 -13.83 -4.41 4.72
CA ALA A 57 -14.66 -3.27 5.12
C ALA A 57 -15.46 -2.68 3.95
N LEU A 58 -14.85 -2.58 2.75
CA LEU A 58 -15.53 -2.14 1.53
C LEU A 58 -16.66 -3.09 1.15
N ARG A 59 -16.40 -4.40 1.12
CA ARG A 59 -17.41 -5.43 0.79
C ARG A 59 -18.61 -5.37 1.72
N GLU A 60 -18.40 -5.17 3.03
CA GLU A 60 -19.48 -5.02 4.01
C GLU A 60 -20.36 -3.79 3.76
N LYS A 61 -19.86 -2.81 3.02
CA LYS A 61 -20.61 -1.62 2.57
C LYS A 61 -21.13 -1.75 1.15
N GLY A 62 -20.97 -2.89 0.50
CA GLY A 62 -21.38 -3.09 -0.88
C GLY A 62 -20.50 -2.36 -1.90
N ILE A 63 -19.31 -1.86 -1.48
CA ILE A 63 -18.35 -1.17 -2.33
C ILE A 63 -17.39 -2.21 -2.91
N ARG A 64 -17.21 -2.25 -4.23
CA ARG A 64 -16.28 -3.18 -4.87
C ARG A 64 -14.88 -2.55 -4.94
N PRO A 65 -13.85 -3.16 -4.30
CA PRO A 65 -12.47 -2.68 -4.43
C PRO A 65 -12.03 -2.60 -5.89
N GLY A 66 -11.35 -1.51 -6.25
CA GLY A 66 -10.87 -1.28 -7.62
C GLY A 66 -11.90 -0.70 -8.58
N GLN A 67 -13.16 -0.58 -8.20
CA GLN A 67 -14.18 0.13 -8.97
C GLN A 67 -14.42 1.53 -8.41
N GLU A 68 -14.97 1.62 -7.21
CA GLU A 68 -15.21 2.91 -6.55
C GLU A 68 -13.98 3.39 -5.79
N ILE A 69 -13.32 2.49 -5.05
CA ILE A 69 -12.12 2.80 -4.27
C ILE A 69 -11.01 1.84 -4.67
N SER A 70 -9.92 2.41 -5.17
CA SER A 70 -8.71 1.63 -5.48
C SER A 70 -7.96 1.27 -4.19
N ILE A 71 -7.43 0.04 -4.12
CA ILE A 71 -6.59 -0.42 -3.02
C ILE A 71 -5.29 -0.99 -3.56
N ILE A 72 -4.19 -0.56 -2.95
CA ILE A 72 -2.86 -1.13 -3.20
C ILE A 72 -2.29 -1.62 -1.87
N GLY A 73 -1.83 -2.88 -1.86
CA GLY A 73 -1.09 -3.47 -0.76
C GLY A 73 0.43 -3.34 -0.92
N TYR A 74 1.13 -3.94 0.01
CA TYR A 74 2.59 -4.06 0.03
C TYR A 74 2.94 -5.42 0.63
N ASP A 75 3.91 -6.13 0.10
CA ASP A 75 4.59 -7.38 0.43
C ASP A 75 4.56 -8.36 -0.74
N GLY A 76 3.47 -8.44 -1.50
CA GLY A 76 3.31 -9.36 -2.61
C GLY A 76 2.90 -10.75 -2.14
N LEU A 77 2.02 -10.84 -1.12
CA LEU A 77 1.51 -12.11 -0.64
C LEU A 77 0.79 -12.87 -1.75
N GLU A 78 1.08 -14.17 -1.86
CA GLU A 78 0.46 -15.05 -2.84
C GLU A 78 -1.07 -15.10 -2.67
N LEU A 79 -1.55 -15.04 -1.44
CA LEU A 79 -2.97 -14.97 -1.11
C LEU A 79 -3.69 -13.82 -1.86
N GLY A 80 -3.01 -12.70 -2.10
CA GLY A 80 -3.58 -11.56 -2.81
C GLY A 80 -4.05 -11.88 -4.23
N ALA A 81 -3.48 -12.89 -4.88
CA ALA A 81 -3.88 -13.33 -6.21
C ALA A 81 -5.21 -14.12 -6.23
N TRP A 82 -5.59 -14.71 -5.09
CA TRP A 82 -6.77 -15.56 -4.93
C TRP A 82 -7.99 -14.82 -4.38
N LEU A 83 -7.85 -13.52 -4.12
CA LEU A 83 -8.97 -12.69 -3.68
C LEU A 83 -9.90 -12.35 -4.85
N ASP A 84 -11.12 -11.95 -4.55
CA ASP A 84 -12.07 -11.37 -5.51
C ASP A 84 -12.47 -9.96 -5.06
N PRO A 85 -12.04 -8.90 -5.79
CA PRO A 85 -11.05 -8.92 -6.88
C PRO A 85 -9.63 -9.20 -6.38
N PRO A 86 -8.71 -9.68 -7.26
CA PRO A 86 -7.31 -9.91 -6.92
C PRO A 86 -6.59 -8.61 -6.55
N LEU A 87 -5.80 -8.65 -5.46
CA LEU A 87 -5.13 -7.49 -4.88
C LEU A 87 -3.91 -7.04 -5.68
N THR A 88 -3.90 -5.79 -6.12
CA THR A 88 -2.72 -5.08 -6.61
C THR A 88 -1.78 -4.80 -5.45
N THR A 89 -0.50 -5.12 -5.57
CA THR A 89 0.47 -4.99 -4.48
C THR A 89 1.87 -4.67 -4.99
N MET A 90 2.69 -4.12 -4.10
CA MET A 90 4.15 -4.02 -4.29
C MET A 90 4.80 -5.32 -3.81
N HIS A 91 5.34 -6.11 -4.74
CA HIS A 91 6.04 -7.36 -4.41
C HIS A 91 7.47 -7.07 -3.96
N GLN A 92 7.82 -7.53 -2.77
CA GLN A 92 9.18 -7.52 -2.24
C GLN A 92 9.90 -8.81 -2.63
N PRO A 93 11.06 -8.75 -3.30
CA PRO A 93 11.83 -9.95 -3.65
C PRO A 93 12.63 -10.46 -2.43
N LEU A 94 11.93 -10.97 -1.41
CA LEU A 94 12.49 -11.37 -0.12
C LEU A 94 13.57 -12.45 -0.25
N LYS A 95 13.41 -13.38 -1.22
CA LYS A 95 14.44 -14.40 -1.49
C LYS A 95 15.76 -13.76 -1.91
N LEU A 96 15.71 -12.84 -2.89
CA LEU A 96 16.90 -12.12 -3.35
C LEU A 96 17.50 -11.27 -2.24
N ALA A 97 16.67 -10.61 -1.43
CA ALA A 97 17.14 -9.83 -0.28
C ALA A 97 17.86 -10.72 0.74
N GLY A 98 17.31 -11.90 1.06
CA GLY A 98 17.94 -12.87 1.94
C GLY A 98 19.26 -13.41 1.40
N GLU A 99 19.35 -13.74 0.12
CA GLU A 99 20.59 -14.19 -0.55
C GLU A 99 21.68 -13.11 -0.47
N LYS A 100 21.33 -11.85 -0.75
CA LYS A 100 22.28 -10.72 -0.67
C LYS A 100 22.75 -10.48 0.77
N LEU A 101 21.85 -10.52 1.75
CA LEU A 101 22.23 -10.38 3.17
C LEU A 101 23.15 -11.50 3.64
N ALA A 102 22.89 -12.75 3.24
CA ALA A 102 23.76 -13.88 3.57
C ALA A 102 25.15 -13.71 2.94
N GLN A 103 25.22 -13.29 1.68
CA GLN A 103 26.51 -13.04 1.02
C GLN A 103 27.28 -11.90 1.69
N MET A 104 26.61 -10.82 2.06
CA MET A 104 27.24 -9.71 2.79
C MET A 104 27.81 -10.18 4.13
N LEU A 105 27.06 -11.00 4.88
CA LEU A 105 27.52 -11.55 6.14
C LEU A 105 28.76 -12.45 5.96
N LEU A 106 28.75 -13.36 4.98
CA LEU A 106 29.89 -14.22 4.68
C LEU A 106 31.13 -13.39 4.33
N ASN A 107 31.00 -12.37 3.51
CA ASN A 107 32.13 -11.49 3.14
C ASN A 107 32.70 -10.77 4.39
N ILE A 108 31.86 -10.35 5.34
CA ILE A 108 32.32 -9.74 6.60
C ILE A 108 33.07 -10.75 7.45
N VAL A 109 32.57 -11.98 7.58
CA VAL A 109 33.21 -13.04 8.35
C VAL A 109 34.57 -13.42 7.76
N GLU A 110 34.65 -13.55 6.43
CA GLU A 110 35.89 -13.93 5.73
C GLU A 110 36.96 -12.82 5.74
N SER A 111 36.54 -11.58 5.57
CA SER A 111 37.48 -10.43 5.54
C SER A 111 37.86 -9.91 6.93
N GLY A 112 37.07 -10.25 7.97
CA GLY A 112 37.26 -9.74 9.33
C GLY A 112 36.99 -8.24 9.47
N SER A 113 36.39 -7.59 8.46
CA SER A 113 36.14 -6.15 8.42
C SER A 113 34.79 -5.80 7.83
N LEU A 114 34.19 -4.72 8.31
CA LEU A 114 32.97 -4.16 7.71
C LEU A 114 33.34 -3.42 6.40
N PRO A 115 32.66 -3.70 5.28
CA PRO A 115 32.87 -2.95 4.06
C PRO A 115 32.42 -1.49 4.23
N LEU A 116 33.06 -0.57 3.51
CA LEU A 116 32.69 0.86 3.51
C LEU A 116 31.26 1.08 3.04
N ASN A 117 30.79 0.27 2.11
CA ASN A 117 29.38 0.23 1.68
C ASN A 117 28.73 -1.05 2.20
N ASN A 118 27.98 -0.94 3.28
CA ASN A 118 27.27 -2.04 3.95
C ASN A 118 25.75 -1.99 3.70
N GLN A 119 25.31 -1.30 2.65
CA GLN A 119 23.92 -1.19 2.27
C GLN A 119 23.71 -1.73 0.86
N GLU A 120 22.66 -2.54 0.72
CA GLU A 120 22.23 -3.08 -0.56
C GLU A 120 20.74 -2.74 -0.76
N LEU A 121 20.44 -2.10 -1.88
CA LEU A 121 19.07 -1.73 -2.22
C LEU A 121 18.46 -2.80 -3.14
N VAL A 122 17.43 -3.47 -2.66
CA VAL A 122 16.64 -4.40 -3.46
C VAL A 122 15.29 -3.76 -3.78
N ARG A 123 15.00 -3.59 -5.06
CA ARG A 123 13.80 -2.88 -5.51
C ARG A 123 12.57 -3.77 -5.48
N ALA A 124 11.50 -3.29 -4.86
CA ALA A 124 10.16 -3.86 -5.01
C ALA A 124 9.61 -3.59 -6.41
N SER A 125 8.69 -4.44 -6.86
CA SER A 125 8.02 -4.31 -8.16
C SER A 125 6.50 -4.27 -8.00
N LEU A 126 5.82 -3.47 -8.83
CA LEU A 126 4.37 -3.41 -8.82
C LEU A 126 3.79 -4.64 -9.53
N VAL A 127 2.97 -5.41 -8.82
CA VAL A 127 2.12 -6.47 -9.37
C VAL A 127 0.72 -5.91 -9.52
N ARG A 128 0.41 -5.44 -10.71
CA ARG A 128 -0.90 -4.88 -11.01
C ARG A 128 -1.93 -5.99 -11.19
N ARG A 129 -3.05 -5.90 -10.46
CA ARG A 129 -4.22 -6.76 -10.56
C ARG A 129 -5.50 -5.90 -10.64
N GLU A 130 -6.60 -6.31 -10.05
CA GLU A 130 -7.91 -5.68 -10.28
C GLU A 130 -8.31 -4.63 -9.22
N THR A 131 -7.61 -4.53 -8.09
CA THR A 131 -7.98 -3.58 -7.03
C THR A 131 -7.44 -2.16 -7.22
N ALA A 132 -6.65 -1.88 -8.26
CA ALA A 132 -6.14 -0.54 -8.55
C ALA A 132 -6.39 -0.17 -10.00
N ASN A 133 -7.42 0.63 -10.21
CA ASN A 133 -7.85 1.14 -11.51
C ASN A 133 -7.99 2.66 -11.46
N ALA A 134 -8.16 3.27 -12.63
CA ALA A 134 -8.56 4.67 -12.69
C ALA A 134 -9.93 4.84 -12.01
N PRO A 135 -10.13 5.93 -11.24
CA PRO A 135 -11.42 6.17 -10.60
C PRO A 135 -12.54 6.28 -11.65
N LEU A 136 -13.70 5.76 -11.32
CA LEU A 136 -14.89 5.98 -12.15
C LEU A 136 -15.17 7.48 -12.24
N SER A 137 -15.58 7.95 -13.41
CA SER A 137 -15.91 9.38 -13.66
C SER A 137 -17.03 9.92 -12.76
N THR A 138 -17.78 9.02 -12.11
CA THR A 138 -18.88 9.33 -11.20
C THR A 138 -18.45 9.49 -9.73
N TRP A 139 -17.21 9.11 -9.37
CA TRP A 139 -16.73 9.32 -8.00
C TRP A 139 -16.44 10.81 -7.79
N PRO A 140 -16.93 11.45 -6.71
CA PRO A 140 -16.70 12.87 -6.52
C PRO A 140 -15.19 13.15 -6.50
N PRO A 141 -14.68 14.03 -7.38
CA PRO A 141 -13.26 14.39 -7.32
C PRO A 141 -12.98 15.00 -5.96
N ILE A 142 -11.82 14.66 -5.37
CA ILE A 142 -11.31 15.39 -4.20
C ILE A 142 -11.34 16.86 -4.57
N ARG A 143 -12.30 17.62 -4.04
CA ARG A 143 -12.29 19.06 -4.24
C ARG A 143 -10.99 19.56 -3.63
N LYS A 144 -10.13 20.12 -4.46
CA LYS A 144 -9.07 20.98 -3.96
C LYS A 144 -9.80 22.08 -3.18
N ASP A 145 -9.79 22.01 -1.85
CA ASP A 145 -10.16 23.16 -1.06
C ASP A 145 -9.14 24.24 -1.43
N SER A 146 -9.54 25.08 -2.38
CA SER A 146 -8.86 26.32 -2.63
C SER A 146 -9.09 27.17 -1.38
N GLY A 147 -8.26 26.94 -0.38
CA GLY A 147 -8.09 27.88 0.70
C GLY A 147 -7.63 29.20 0.12
N LYS A 148 -8.57 30.07 -0.15
CA LYS A 148 -8.30 31.50 -0.21
C LYS A 148 -8.75 32.14 1.09
N PRO A 149 -7.93 33.05 1.58
CA PRO A 149 -8.05 33.68 2.90
C PRO A 149 -9.39 34.37 3.11
#